data_e66e6a0321f1cbf2b53cffb13e66fa58
#
_entry.id   e66e6a0321f1cbf2b53cffb13e66fa58
#
_cell.length_a   1.000
_cell.length_b   1.000
_cell.length_c   1.000
_cell.angle_alpha   90.00
_cell.angle_beta   90.00
_cell.angle_gamma   90.00
#
_symmetry.space_group_name_H-M   'P 1'
#
loop_
_entity.id
_entity.type
_entity.pdbx_description
1 polymer ?
#
loop_
_entity_poly.entity_id
_entity_poly.type
_entity_poly.pdbx_seq_one_letter_code
_entity_poly.pdbx_strand_id
1 'polypeptide(L)'
;MRASPDVLYHVPTLETLTDVQVLDVFRQLGIVRPADLKARGIQRARLYRMTHSGLIRRQARGIYVISEHPYSAEHTLAHVARRVPAGVFCLLTALRFHGLTTQAPAELWIALPEKARRPALDYPRLRVAWFSGLSLTEGVETHRIEQVEVRVYSAAKTVADCFKYRNKVGIRLRG
;
A
#
# COMPACT_ATOMS: atom_id res chain seq x y z
N MET A 1 -56.69 -30.85 19.24
CA MET A 1 -56.86 -30.47 17.82
C MET A 1 -55.73 -29.50 17.46
N ARG A 2 -54.76 -30.00 16.71
CA ARG A 2 -53.86 -29.42 15.69
C ARG A 2 -53.12 -28.15 16.09
N ALA A 3 -51.83 -28.31 16.41
CA ALA A 3 -50.70 -28.25 15.46
C ALA A 3 -50.36 -26.82 15.03
N SER A 4 -49.34 -26.28 15.66
CA SER A 4 -48.64 -25.07 15.24
C SER A 4 -47.75 -25.40 14.05
N PRO A 5 -47.66 -24.53 13.04
CA PRO A 5 -46.63 -24.67 12.00
C PRO A 5 -45.31 -24.08 12.46
N ASP A 6 -44.25 -24.85 12.21
CA ASP A 6 -42.88 -24.49 12.28
C ASP A 6 -42.61 -23.13 11.63
N VAL A 7 -42.16 -22.18 12.41
CA VAL A 7 -41.46 -21.02 11.89
C VAL A 7 -40.03 -21.47 11.66
N LEU A 8 -39.75 -21.93 10.46
CA LEU A 8 -38.41 -22.09 9.92
C LEU A 8 -37.75 -20.71 9.94
N TYR A 9 -36.93 -20.46 10.96
CA TYR A 9 -35.94 -19.40 10.90
C TYR A 9 -34.97 -19.73 9.76
N HIS A 10 -35.22 -19.10 8.63
CA HIS A 10 -34.29 -19.08 7.53
C HIS A 10 -33.03 -18.30 7.99
N VAL A 11 -32.07 -19.01 8.57
CA VAL A 11 -30.75 -18.50 8.80
C VAL A 11 -30.20 -18.22 7.40
N PRO A 12 -29.92 -16.96 7.02
CA PRO A 12 -29.30 -16.74 5.72
C PRO A 12 -27.97 -17.49 5.74
N THR A 13 -27.90 -18.52 4.91
CA THR A 13 -26.66 -19.20 4.59
C THR A 13 -25.70 -18.11 4.14
N LEU A 14 -24.61 -17.92 4.87
CA LEU A 14 -23.49 -17.07 4.43
C LEU A 14 -23.11 -17.58 3.04
N GLU A 15 -23.61 -16.92 2.00
CA GLU A 15 -23.25 -17.23 0.62
C GLU A 15 -21.74 -17.15 0.53
N THR A 16 -21.13 -18.29 0.39
CA THR A 16 -19.67 -18.39 0.28
C THR A 16 -19.30 -17.74 -1.04
N LEU A 17 -18.75 -16.53 -1.01
CA LEU A 17 -18.31 -15.80 -2.20
C LEU A 17 -17.60 -16.77 -3.15
N THR A 18 -17.89 -16.71 -4.44
CA THR A 18 -17.17 -17.48 -5.47
C THR A 18 -15.74 -16.95 -5.65
N ASP A 19 -14.85 -17.70 -6.25
CA ASP A 19 -13.48 -17.23 -6.53
C ASP A 19 -13.47 -16.00 -7.44
N VAL A 20 -14.44 -15.89 -8.36
CA VAL A 20 -14.64 -14.72 -9.21
C VAL A 20 -14.97 -13.49 -8.37
N GLN A 21 -15.91 -13.59 -7.45
CA GLN A 21 -16.28 -12.48 -6.55
C GLN A 21 -15.11 -12.07 -5.65
N VAL A 22 -14.30 -13.02 -5.20
CA VAL A 22 -13.09 -12.70 -4.45
C VAL A 22 -12.06 -11.98 -5.33
N LEU A 23 -11.88 -12.41 -6.58
CA LEU A 23 -11.01 -11.71 -7.54
C LEU A 23 -11.51 -10.29 -7.83
N ASP A 24 -12.83 -10.05 -7.85
CA ASP A 24 -13.37 -8.69 -7.99
C ASP A 24 -13.01 -7.81 -6.79
N VAL A 25 -13.00 -8.36 -5.58
CA VAL A 25 -12.47 -7.64 -4.40
C VAL A 25 -10.99 -7.27 -4.59
N PHE A 26 -10.19 -8.18 -5.16
CA PHE A 26 -8.79 -7.91 -5.48
C PHE A 26 -8.65 -6.82 -6.57
N ARG A 27 -9.50 -6.84 -7.61
CA ARG A 27 -9.52 -5.81 -8.66
C ARG A 27 -9.86 -4.43 -8.08
N GLN A 28 -10.80 -4.37 -7.15
CA GLN A 28 -11.22 -3.13 -6.50
C GLN A 28 -10.15 -2.57 -5.55
N LEU A 29 -9.47 -3.43 -4.81
CA LEU A 29 -8.49 -3.03 -3.80
C LEU A 29 -7.06 -2.93 -4.35
N GLY A 30 -6.76 -3.60 -5.46
CA GLY A 30 -5.44 -3.72 -6.05
C GLY A 30 -4.52 -4.57 -5.18
N ILE A 31 -4.08 -4.04 -4.06
CA ILE A 31 -3.22 -4.70 -3.07
C ILE A 31 -4.06 -5.09 -1.84
N VAL A 32 -4.05 -6.36 -1.48
CA VAL A 32 -4.94 -6.93 -0.46
C VAL A 32 -4.15 -7.54 0.70
N ARG A 33 -4.59 -7.26 1.92
CA ARG A 33 -4.11 -7.90 3.16
C ARG A 33 -5.12 -8.93 3.65
N PRO A 34 -4.70 -9.95 4.42
CA PRO A 34 -5.63 -10.90 5.05
C PRO A 34 -6.72 -10.23 5.89
N ALA A 35 -6.40 -9.10 6.54
CA ALA A 35 -7.37 -8.33 7.32
C ALA A 35 -8.50 -7.74 6.46
N ASP A 36 -8.18 -7.29 5.25
CA ASP A 36 -9.17 -6.71 4.32
C ASP A 36 -10.16 -7.78 3.83
N LEU A 37 -9.70 -9.02 3.69
CA LEU A 37 -10.53 -10.17 3.34
C LEU A 37 -11.38 -10.65 4.51
N LYS A 38 -10.79 -10.70 5.71
CA LYS A 38 -11.52 -11.07 6.94
C LYS A 38 -12.68 -10.12 7.19
N ALA A 39 -12.48 -8.82 7.00
CA ALA A 39 -13.54 -7.80 7.12
C ALA A 39 -14.71 -8.02 6.15
N ARG A 40 -14.51 -8.78 5.07
CA ARG A 40 -15.51 -9.15 4.06
C ARG A 40 -15.99 -10.61 4.20
N GLY A 41 -15.71 -11.26 5.32
CA GLY A 41 -16.09 -12.65 5.57
C GLY A 41 -15.29 -13.70 4.76
N ILE A 42 -14.22 -13.29 4.07
CA ILE A 42 -13.41 -14.20 3.27
C ILE A 42 -12.38 -14.90 4.17
N GLN A 43 -12.49 -16.21 4.27
CA GLN A 43 -11.65 -17.03 5.14
C GLN A 43 -10.21 -17.15 4.61
N ARG A 44 -9.25 -17.25 5.54
CA ARG A 44 -7.82 -17.40 5.24
C ARG A 44 -7.48 -18.65 4.42
N ALA A 45 -8.23 -19.74 4.64
CA ALA A 45 -8.09 -20.98 3.87
C ALA A 45 -8.34 -20.76 2.37
N ARG A 46 -9.25 -19.85 2.02
CA ARG A 46 -9.51 -19.50 0.63
C ARG A 46 -8.36 -18.75 0.00
N LEU A 47 -7.77 -17.79 0.73
CA LEU A 47 -6.57 -17.10 0.29
C LEU A 47 -5.44 -18.08 -0.05
N TYR A 48 -5.24 -19.09 0.81
CA TYR A 48 -4.26 -20.15 0.57
C TYR A 48 -4.56 -20.93 -0.72
N ARG A 49 -5.81 -21.38 -0.92
CA ARG A 49 -6.21 -22.12 -2.14
C ARG A 49 -6.00 -21.29 -3.42
N MET A 50 -6.42 -20.01 -3.39
CA MET A 50 -6.28 -19.12 -4.54
C MET A 50 -4.81 -18.82 -4.86
N THR A 51 -3.95 -18.77 -3.85
CA THR A 51 -2.50 -18.63 -4.05
C THR A 51 -1.93 -19.92 -4.67
N HIS A 52 -2.36 -21.07 -4.19
CA HIS A 52 -1.89 -22.37 -4.69
C HIS A 52 -2.38 -22.66 -6.13
N SER A 53 -3.58 -22.19 -6.47
CA SER A 53 -4.12 -22.28 -7.84
C SER A 53 -3.55 -21.25 -8.81
N GLY A 54 -2.69 -20.33 -8.34
CA GLY A 54 -2.08 -19.30 -9.18
C GLY A 54 -3.00 -18.12 -9.53
N LEU A 55 -4.23 -18.07 -9.00
CA LEU A 55 -5.16 -16.96 -9.23
C LEU A 55 -4.67 -15.66 -8.58
N ILE A 56 -4.05 -15.77 -7.43
CA ILE A 56 -3.41 -14.67 -6.73
C ILE A 56 -1.99 -15.09 -6.34
N ARG A 57 -1.14 -14.12 -6.10
CA ARG A 57 0.21 -14.37 -5.61
C ARG A 57 0.52 -13.54 -4.37
N ARG A 58 1.36 -14.08 -3.53
CA ARG A 58 1.90 -13.38 -2.38
C ARG A 58 3.06 -12.52 -2.85
N GLN A 59 2.86 -11.20 -2.82
CA GLN A 59 3.87 -10.22 -3.22
C GLN A 59 4.92 -10.00 -2.12
N ALA A 60 4.45 -9.96 -0.86
CA ALA A 60 5.29 -9.86 0.34
C ALA A 60 4.55 -10.47 1.54
N ARG A 61 5.18 -10.49 2.71
CA ARG A 61 4.53 -10.97 3.93
C ARG A 61 3.25 -10.19 4.22
N GLY A 62 2.11 -10.88 4.14
CA GLY A 62 0.79 -10.30 4.38
C GLY A 62 0.28 -9.37 3.26
N ILE A 63 0.85 -9.45 2.06
CA ILE A 63 0.43 -8.69 0.87
C ILE A 63 0.17 -9.66 -0.27
N TYR A 64 -1.00 -9.54 -0.87
CA TYR A 64 -1.47 -10.38 -1.97
C TYR A 64 -2.01 -9.53 -3.12
N VAL A 65 -1.79 -9.98 -4.34
CA VAL A 65 -2.25 -9.35 -5.59
C VAL A 65 -2.77 -10.43 -6.54
N ILE A 66 -3.59 -10.04 -7.51
CA ILE A 66 -3.98 -10.94 -8.62
C ILE A 66 -2.73 -11.31 -9.40
N SER A 67 -2.62 -12.57 -9.83
CA SER A 67 -1.45 -13.04 -10.61
C SER A 67 -1.33 -12.33 -11.96
N GLU A 68 -2.45 -11.93 -12.55
CA GLU A 68 -2.54 -11.22 -13.83
C GLU A 68 -2.61 -9.69 -13.65
N HIS A 69 -2.48 -9.18 -12.40
CA HIS A 69 -2.56 -7.76 -12.15
C HIS A 69 -1.38 -7.04 -12.82
N PRO A 70 -1.64 -6.15 -13.77
CA PRO A 70 -0.58 -5.36 -14.40
C PRO A 70 0.05 -4.45 -13.35
N TYR A 71 1.35 -4.52 -13.19
CA TYR A 71 2.05 -3.61 -12.29
C TYR A 71 2.14 -2.23 -12.93
N SER A 72 1.66 -1.22 -12.22
CA SER A 72 2.02 0.16 -12.54
C SER A 72 3.48 0.45 -12.18
N ALA A 73 4.04 1.49 -12.78
CA ALA A 73 5.39 1.95 -12.42
C ALA A 73 5.50 2.29 -10.93
N GLU A 74 4.39 2.61 -10.28
CA GLU A 74 4.30 3.02 -8.87
C GLU A 74 3.81 1.89 -7.95
N HIS A 75 3.67 0.66 -8.47
CA HIS A 75 3.25 -0.51 -7.67
C HIS A 75 4.02 -0.63 -6.35
N THR A 76 5.34 -0.38 -6.41
CA THR A 76 6.19 -0.46 -5.22
C THR A 76 5.81 0.61 -4.18
N LEU A 77 5.38 1.80 -4.62
CA LEU A 77 4.89 2.85 -3.71
C LEU A 77 3.58 2.44 -3.04
N ALA A 78 2.63 1.91 -3.80
CA ALA A 78 1.36 1.39 -3.28
C ALA A 78 1.60 0.25 -2.27
N HIS A 79 2.54 -0.66 -2.55
CA HIS A 79 2.95 -1.72 -1.62
C HIS A 79 3.45 -1.14 -0.29
N VAL A 80 4.34 -0.16 -0.33
CA VAL A 80 4.89 0.47 0.88
C VAL A 80 3.81 1.26 1.63
N ALA A 81 3.01 2.07 0.94
CA ALA A 81 1.92 2.84 1.54
C ALA A 81 0.94 1.94 2.30
N ARG A 82 0.64 0.77 1.76
CA ARG A 82 -0.23 -0.22 2.42
C ARG A 82 0.37 -0.76 3.72
N ARG A 83 1.68 -0.88 3.80
CA ARG A 83 2.41 -1.39 4.98
C ARG A 83 2.74 -0.30 5.99
N VAL A 84 2.90 0.94 5.53
CA VAL A 84 3.33 2.09 6.31
C VAL A 84 2.37 3.27 6.04
N PRO A 85 1.11 3.19 6.48
CA PRO A 85 0.08 4.18 6.14
C PRO A 85 0.36 5.58 6.70
N ALA A 86 1.15 5.70 7.76
CA ALA A 86 1.57 6.99 8.32
C ALA A 86 2.73 7.65 7.55
N GLY A 87 3.35 6.92 6.62
CA GLY A 87 4.50 7.40 5.89
C GLY A 87 4.13 8.36 4.74
N VAL A 88 5.03 9.29 4.46
CA VAL A 88 4.93 10.19 3.31
C VAL A 88 6.18 10.01 2.44
N PHE A 89 6.02 9.68 1.18
CA PHE A 89 7.18 9.58 0.29
C PHE A 89 7.83 10.96 0.12
N CYS A 90 9.15 11.00 0.21
CA CYS A 90 9.90 12.23 0.28
C CYS A 90 11.20 12.17 -0.53
N LEU A 91 11.91 13.28 -0.61
CA LEU A 91 13.24 13.42 -1.18
C LEU A 91 13.35 12.76 -2.57
N LEU A 92 14.34 11.88 -2.82
CA LEU A 92 14.57 11.28 -4.14
C LEU A 92 13.39 10.47 -4.65
N THR A 93 12.63 9.83 -3.76
CA THR A 93 11.43 9.09 -4.17
C THR A 93 10.34 10.03 -4.67
N ALA A 94 10.10 11.14 -3.97
CA ALA A 94 9.14 12.15 -4.38
C ALA A 94 9.62 12.92 -5.63
N LEU A 95 10.92 13.22 -5.76
CA LEU A 95 11.47 13.81 -6.99
C LEU A 95 11.19 12.91 -8.20
N ARG A 96 11.42 11.61 -8.05
CA ARG A 96 11.12 10.65 -9.13
C ARG A 96 9.64 10.56 -9.43
N PHE A 97 8.80 10.54 -8.41
CA PHE A 97 7.34 10.52 -8.56
C PHE A 97 6.84 11.71 -9.38
N HIS A 98 7.37 12.89 -9.12
CA HIS A 98 7.05 14.11 -9.86
C HIS A 98 7.80 14.27 -11.20
N GLY A 99 8.59 13.29 -11.62
CA GLY A 99 9.38 13.38 -12.87
C GLY A 99 10.52 14.37 -12.85
N LEU A 100 10.95 14.84 -11.68
CA LEU A 100 11.99 15.85 -11.49
C LEU A 100 13.42 15.28 -11.47
N THR A 101 13.54 13.96 -11.57
CA THR A 101 14.84 13.28 -11.65
C THR A 101 14.72 11.98 -12.44
N THR A 102 15.80 11.64 -13.15
CA THR A 102 15.95 10.34 -13.82
C THR A 102 16.64 9.30 -12.93
N GLN A 103 17.15 9.71 -11.76
CA GLN A 103 17.79 8.80 -10.82
C GLN A 103 16.80 7.82 -10.27
N ALA A 104 17.14 6.53 -10.32
CA ALA A 104 16.40 5.46 -9.65
C ALA A 104 17.10 5.11 -8.33
N PRO A 105 16.66 5.64 -7.20
CA PRO A 105 17.29 5.31 -5.92
C PRO A 105 17.10 3.83 -5.61
N ALA A 106 18.15 3.18 -5.10
CA ALA A 106 18.09 1.78 -4.66
C ALA A 106 17.18 1.57 -3.43
N GLU A 107 16.88 2.64 -2.72
CA GLU A 107 16.03 2.66 -1.53
C GLU A 107 14.92 3.69 -1.70
N LEU A 108 13.73 3.38 -1.19
CA LEU A 108 12.63 4.33 -1.15
C LEU A 108 12.75 5.24 0.07
N TRP A 109 12.73 6.53 -0.17
CA TRP A 109 12.73 7.54 0.88
C TRP A 109 11.32 7.79 1.40
N ILE A 110 11.14 7.65 2.71
CA ILE A 110 9.87 7.86 3.38
C ILE A 110 10.06 8.70 4.64
N ALA A 111 9.23 9.72 4.79
CA ALA A 111 9.17 10.55 5.99
C ALA A 111 8.25 9.90 7.01
N LEU A 112 8.70 9.86 8.25
CA LEU A 112 7.94 9.40 9.41
C LEU A 112 8.09 10.39 10.56
N PRO A 113 7.11 10.44 11.51
CA PRO A 113 7.25 11.20 12.75
C PRO A 113 8.49 10.76 13.54
N GLU A 114 9.18 11.69 14.19
CA GLU A 114 10.42 11.43 14.95
C GLU A 114 10.28 10.29 15.99
N LYS A 115 9.09 10.13 16.57
CA LYS A 115 8.81 9.10 17.58
C LYS A 115 8.27 7.78 16.97
N ALA A 116 8.11 7.70 15.67
CA ALA A 116 7.61 6.48 15.04
C ALA A 116 8.65 5.37 15.03
N ARG A 117 8.22 4.13 15.21
CA ARG A 117 9.09 2.98 15.06
C ARG A 117 9.46 2.80 13.60
N ARG A 118 10.74 2.49 13.33
CA ARG A 118 11.18 2.15 11.98
C ARG A 118 10.39 0.94 11.45
N PRO A 119 9.78 1.04 10.26
CA PRO A 119 9.06 -0.09 9.67
C PRO A 119 10.00 -1.26 9.37
N ALA A 120 9.56 -2.47 9.73
CA ALA A 120 10.23 -3.69 9.33
C ALA A 120 9.65 -4.15 7.98
N LEU A 121 10.36 -3.82 6.91
CA LEU A 121 10.08 -4.27 5.55
C LEU A 121 11.32 -4.95 4.97
N ASP A 122 11.12 -6.17 4.46
CA ASP A 122 12.20 -6.92 3.82
C ASP A 122 12.50 -6.37 2.41
N TYR A 123 11.44 -5.92 1.71
CA TYR A 123 11.53 -5.31 0.39
C TYR A 123 10.32 -4.40 0.13
N PRO A 124 10.52 -3.24 -0.52
CA PRO A 124 11.78 -2.59 -0.87
C PRO A 124 12.53 -2.07 0.35
N ARG A 125 13.83 -1.83 0.23
CA ARG A 125 14.58 -1.16 1.30
C ARG A 125 14.06 0.26 1.49
N LEU A 126 13.80 0.63 2.75
CA LEU A 126 13.34 1.96 3.11
C LEU A 126 14.46 2.78 3.73
N ARG A 127 14.59 4.01 3.26
CA ARG A 127 15.39 5.04 3.92
C ARG A 127 14.47 6.03 4.61
N VAL A 128 14.48 5.99 5.94
CA VAL A 128 13.57 6.81 6.74
C VAL A 128 14.19 8.18 7.00
N ALA A 129 13.43 9.23 6.68
CA ALA A 129 13.68 10.60 7.08
C ALA A 129 12.72 10.93 8.25
N TRP A 130 13.28 11.35 9.38
CA TRP A 130 12.49 11.70 10.54
C TRP A 130 12.13 13.19 10.47
N PHE A 131 10.83 13.47 10.45
CA PHE A 131 10.28 14.82 10.39
C PHE A 131 9.37 15.08 11.57
N SER A 132 9.24 16.35 11.96
CA SER A 132 8.37 16.79 13.05
C SER A 132 7.64 18.08 12.68
N GLY A 133 6.54 18.34 13.40
CA GLY A 133 5.72 19.55 13.25
C GLY A 133 5.31 19.79 11.80
N LEU A 134 5.36 21.05 11.38
CA LEU A 134 4.97 21.47 10.03
C LEU A 134 5.78 20.80 8.92
N SER A 135 7.05 20.47 9.18
CA SER A 135 7.89 19.76 8.19
C SER A 135 7.32 18.39 7.81
N LEU A 136 6.56 17.75 8.70
CA LEU A 136 5.91 16.46 8.44
C LEU A 136 4.57 16.63 7.72
N THR A 137 3.77 17.65 8.08
CA THR A 137 2.37 17.76 7.69
C THR A 137 2.12 18.64 6.48
N GLU A 138 2.93 19.68 6.28
CA GLU A 138 2.77 20.57 5.14
C GLU A 138 3.21 19.97 3.82
N GLY A 139 2.53 20.36 2.76
CA GLY A 139 2.84 19.96 1.39
C GLY A 139 2.65 18.47 1.11
N VAL A 140 1.83 17.79 1.89
CA VAL A 140 1.44 16.39 1.63
C VAL A 140 0.33 16.36 0.61
N GLU A 141 0.54 15.62 -0.47
CA GLU A 141 -0.45 15.28 -1.48
C GLU A 141 -0.82 13.81 -1.36
N THR A 142 -2.11 13.50 -1.56
CA THR A 142 -2.61 12.13 -1.57
C THR A 142 -2.96 11.72 -2.98
N HIS A 143 -2.36 10.66 -3.45
CA HIS A 143 -2.59 10.07 -4.77
C HIS A 143 -3.20 8.69 -4.62
N ARG A 144 -4.01 8.28 -5.59
CA ARG A 144 -4.60 6.94 -5.61
C ARG A 144 -3.88 6.08 -6.64
N ILE A 145 -3.13 5.10 -6.17
CA ILE A 145 -2.36 4.16 -6.99
C ILE A 145 -2.84 2.74 -6.67
N GLU A 146 -3.31 2.00 -7.68
CA GLU A 146 -3.83 0.64 -7.50
C GLU A 146 -4.81 0.50 -6.33
N GLN A 147 -5.74 1.46 -6.22
CA GLN A 147 -6.74 1.56 -5.14
C GLN A 147 -6.16 1.75 -3.73
N VAL A 148 -4.88 2.14 -3.64
CA VAL A 148 -4.21 2.48 -2.38
C VAL A 148 -3.97 3.98 -2.32
N GLU A 149 -4.26 4.59 -1.16
CA GLU A 149 -3.87 5.97 -0.90
C GLU A 149 -2.36 6.05 -0.65
N VAL A 150 -1.67 6.80 -1.50
CA VAL A 150 -0.23 7.01 -1.45
C VAL A 150 0.03 8.49 -1.16
N ARG A 151 0.70 8.75 -0.05
CA ARG A 151 1.02 10.10 0.38
C ARG A 151 2.42 10.47 -0.08
N VAL A 152 2.55 11.58 -0.80
CA VAL A 152 3.81 12.08 -1.36
C VAL A 152 3.90 13.56 -1.05
N TYR A 153 5.07 14.09 -0.75
CA TYR A 153 5.23 15.54 -0.67
C TYR A 153 5.12 16.18 -2.05
N SER A 154 4.53 17.37 -2.10
CA SER A 154 4.40 18.19 -3.31
C SER A 154 5.77 18.43 -3.96
N ALA A 155 5.76 18.69 -5.26
CA ALA A 155 6.97 19.00 -6.01
C ALA A 155 7.79 20.13 -5.38
N ALA A 156 7.13 21.24 -5.00
CA ALA A 156 7.77 22.41 -4.40
C ALA A 156 8.45 22.05 -3.06
N LYS A 157 7.72 21.39 -2.16
CA LYS A 157 8.28 20.93 -0.87
C LYS A 157 9.43 19.94 -1.08
N THR A 158 9.27 19.02 -2.01
CA THR A 158 10.30 18.01 -2.31
C THR A 158 11.60 18.66 -2.75
N VAL A 159 11.54 19.65 -3.64
CA VAL A 159 12.73 20.40 -4.09
C VAL A 159 13.37 21.11 -2.90
N ALA A 160 12.60 21.84 -2.09
CA ALA A 160 13.11 22.55 -0.91
C ALA A 160 13.79 21.60 0.08
N ASP A 161 13.15 20.47 0.38
CA ASP A 161 13.71 19.45 1.29
C ASP A 161 14.99 18.81 0.72
N CYS A 162 15.06 18.56 -0.58
CA CYS A 162 16.24 18.03 -1.23
C CYS A 162 17.44 19.02 -1.14
N PHE A 163 17.20 20.30 -1.26
CA PHE A 163 18.25 21.31 -1.01
C PHE A 163 18.69 21.31 0.46
N LYS A 164 17.76 21.26 1.40
CA LYS A 164 18.05 21.19 2.83
C LYS A 164 18.86 19.93 3.19
N TYR A 165 18.52 18.80 2.60
CA TYR A 165 19.14 17.50 2.88
C TYR A 165 20.20 17.08 1.85
N ARG A 166 20.71 18.01 1.00
CA ARG A 166 21.62 17.70 -0.11
C ARG A 166 22.83 16.83 0.27
N ASN A 167 23.38 17.03 1.46
CA ASN A 167 24.51 16.24 1.95
C ASN A 167 24.15 14.78 2.29
N LYS A 168 22.89 14.51 2.63
CA LYS A 168 22.39 13.15 2.95
C LYS A 168 21.88 12.44 1.69
N VAL A 169 21.39 13.19 0.74
CA VAL A 169 20.72 12.68 -0.47
C VAL A 169 21.71 12.41 -1.61
N GLY A 170 22.92 12.99 -1.53
CA GLY A 170 23.96 12.81 -2.56
C GLY A 170 23.59 13.41 -3.92
N ILE A 171 22.73 14.46 -3.92
CA ILE A 171 22.41 15.18 -5.14
C ILE A 171 23.66 15.92 -5.60
N ARG A 172 24.31 15.43 -6.65
CA ARG A 172 25.31 16.20 -7.41
C ARG A 172 24.53 17.14 -8.33
N LEU A 173 24.41 18.38 -7.95
CA LEU A 173 24.02 19.43 -8.89
C LEU A 173 25.17 19.54 -9.89
N ARG A 174 24.95 19.19 -11.15
CA ARG A 174 25.88 19.59 -12.24
C ARG A 174 25.69 21.09 -12.42
N GLY A 175 26.76 21.84 -12.11
CA GLY A 175 26.88 23.23 -12.53
C GLY A 175 27.02 23.31 -14.04
#